data_ca89d118cfc96c67cb55f815b503792b
#
_entry.id   ca89d118cfc96c67cb55f815b503792b
#
_cell.length_a   1.000
_cell.length_b   1.000
_cell.length_c   1.000
_cell.angle_alpha   90.00
_cell.angle_beta   90.00
_cell.angle_gamma   90.00
#
_symmetry.space_group_name_H-M   'P 1'
#
loop_
_entity.id
_entity.type
_entity.pdbx_description
1 polymer ?
#
loop_
_entity_poly.entity_id
_entity_poly.type
_entity_poly.pdbx_seq_one_letter_code
_entity_poly.pdbx_strand_id
1 'polypeptide(L)'
;MIKLRNIEKFFEQGASRTYVLRQITMDVREGEFVSIMGPSGAGKSTLLAILGMFDSAWAGEYYFLDQPVHKLDRKKRIELNKRYIGFVFQSYHLLDHMTVYENLDLPLSYQDLKKAERQSMVADVLDRFRIVGKKDLFPNQLSGGQQQLVAVARAVVANPKLILADEPTVNLHSAQGREIMELFKRLNDEGTTIIQVTHSETNASYGNRVVELSDGWVVKGEAARAEAS
;
A
#
# COMPACT_ATOMS: atom_id res chain seq x y z
N MET A 1 -4.14 8.27 -12.20
CA MET A 1 -4.56 7.97 -10.80
C MET A 1 -3.71 8.70 -9.76
N ILE A 2 -2.38 8.56 -9.79
CA ILE A 2 -1.44 9.28 -8.91
C ILE A 2 -0.55 10.16 -9.76
N LYS A 3 -0.33 11.42 -9.32
CA LYS A 3 0.67 12.32 -9.90
C LYS A 3 1.45 12.98 -8.76
N LEU A 4 2.76 12.76 -8.74
CA LEU A 4 3.70 13.41 -7.82
C LEU A 4 4.55 14.39 -8.60
N ARG A 5 4.75 15.59 -8.06
CA ARG A 5 5.59 16.63 -8.66
C ARG A 5 6.50 17.23 -7.58
N ASN A 6 7.79 17.01 -7.73
CA ASN A 6 8.82 17.55 -6.85
C ASN A 6 8.56 17.29 -5.37
N ILE A 7 8.15 16.05 -5.02
CA ILE A 7 7.93 15.69 -3.62
C ILE A 7 9.27 15.66 -2.88
N GLU A 8 9.36 16.45 -1.82
CA GLU A 8 10.51 16.49 -0.92
C GLU A 8 10.10 16.18 0.51
N LYS A 9 10.95 15.44 1.19
CA LYS A 9 10.82 15.14 2.62
C LYS A 9 12.17 15.23 3.28
N PHE A 10 12.24 15.97 4.39
CA PHE A 10 13.43 16.04 5.25
C PHE A 10 13.03 15.97 6.72
N PHE A 11 13.98 15.60 7.54
CA PHE A 11 13.88 15.68 8.99
C PHE A 11 14.88 16.73 9.50
N GLU A 12 14.45 17.57 10.45
CA GLU A 12 15.31 18.56 11.09
C GLU A 12 15.98 17.92 12.32
N GLN A 13 17.31 18.04 12.39
CA GLN A 13 18.10 17.65 13.54
C GLN A 13 18.96 18.85 13.95
N GLY A 14 18.46 19.65 14.89
CA GLY A 14 19.09 20.92 15.27
C GLY A 14 19.15 21.88 14.08
N ALA A 15 20.36 22.31 13.71
CA ALA A 15 20.58 23.23 12.58
C ALA A 15 20.72 22.52 11.21
N SER A 16 20.73 21.19 11.17
CA SER A 16 20.90 20.43 9.93
C SER A 16 19.60 19.82 9.44
N ARG A 17 19.49 19.65 8.09
CA ARG A 17 18.37 18.96 7.43
C ARG A 17 18.88 17.70 6.77
N THR A 18 18.28 16.56 7.12
CA THR A 18 18.52 15.29 6.43
C THR A 18 17.38 15.01 5.47
N TYR A 19 17.67 15.09 4.17
CA TYR A 19 16.69 14.80 3.12
C TYR A 19 16.54 13.29 2.96
N VAL A 20 15.28 12.84 3.00
CA VAL A 20 14.89 11.43 2.76
C VAL A 20 14.29 11.24 1.38
N LEU A 21 13.56 12.23 0.88
CA LEU A 21 13.06 12.27 -0.49
C LEU A 21 13.45 13.60 -1.13
N ARG A 22 13.88 13.55 -2.39
CA ARG A 22 14.44 14.69 -3.12
C ARG A 22 13.79 14.79 -4.50
N GLN A 23 12.87 15.76 -4.64
CA GLN A 23 12.21 16.11 -5.91
C GLN A 23 11.58 14.92 -6.65
N ILE A 24 10.95 14.00 -5.91
CA ILE A 24 10.31 12.84 -6.51
C ILE A 24 9.20 13.31 -7.44
N THR A 25 9.33 12.98 -8.72
CA THR A 25 8.31 13.19 -9.74
C THR A 25 7.97 11.85 -10.37
N MET A 26 6.70 11.45 -10.26
CA MET A 26 6.25 10.14 -10.71
C MET A 26 4.76 10.16 -10.99
N ASP A 27 4.34 9.47 -12.06
CA ASP A 27 2.94 9.21 -12.38
C ASP A 27 2.64 7.73 -12.27
N VAL A 28 1.46 7.38 -11.74
CA VAL A 28 0.94 6.01 -11.72
C VAL A 28 -0.47 6.02 -12.33
N ARG A 29 -0.68 5.15 -13.32
CA ARG A 29 -1.98 4.99 -13.99
C ARG A 29 -2.89 4.08 -13.18
N GLU A 30 -4.18 4.18 -13.41
CA GLU A 30 -5.15 3.24 -12.85
C GLU A 30 -4.89 1.83 -13.43
N GLY A 31 -4.95 0.80 -12.59
CA GLY A 31 -4.65 -0.58 -12.97
C GLY A 31 -3.16 -0.90 -13.16
N GLU A 32 -2.25 0.04 -12.91
CA GLU A 32 -0.81 -0.22 -12.99
C GLU A 32 -0.31 -0.94 -11.73
N PHE A 33 0.61 -1.90 -11.90
CA PHE A 33 1.35 -2.50 -10.81
C PHE A 33 2.80 -1.99 -10.83
N VAL A 34 3.14 -1.11 -9.91
CA VAL A 34 4.47 -0.49 -9.80
C VAL A 34 5.25 -1.12 -8.65
N SER A 35 6.47 -1.53 -8.93
CA SER A 35 7.43 -1.99 -7.92
C SER A 35 8.48 -0.90 -7.68
N ILE A 36 8.59 -0.42 -6.43
CA ILE A 36 9.62 0.54 -6.02
C ILE A 36 10.75 -0.25 -5.38
N MET A 37 11.94 -0.17 -5.98
CA MET A 37 13.15 -0.83 -5.51
C MET A 37 14.19 0.18 -5.02
N GLY A 38 15.21 -0.30 -4.34
CA GLY A 38 16.35 0.49 -3.88
C GLY A 38 16.93 -0.03 -2.57
N PRO A 39 18.12 0.43 -2.17
CA PRO A 39 18.78 0.01 -0.94
C PRO A 39 17.99 0.40 0.31
N SER A 40 18.36 -0.18 1.46
CA SER A 40 17.82 0.25 2.75
C SER A 40 18.14 1.73 2.99
N GLY A 41 17.17 2.47 3.52
CA GLY A 41 17.33 3.92 3.73
C GLY A 41 17.09 4.81 2.51
N ALA A 42 16.83 4.26 1.30
CA ALA A 42 16.59 5.05 0.09
C ALA A 42 15.31 5.91 0.11
N GLY A 43 14.46 5.82 1.15
CA GLY A 43 13.23 6.59 1.28
C GLY A 43 11.96 5.87 0.83
N LYS A 44 12.02 4.57 0.49
CA LYS A 44 10.90 3.78 -0.05
C LYS A 44 9.66 3.78 0.85
N SER A 45 9.80 3.39 2.13
CA SER A 45 8.67 3.38 3.08
C SER A 45 8.16 4.78 3.39
N THR A 46 9.03 5.81 3.35
CA THR A 46 8.63 7.20 3.48
C THR A 46 7.75 7.64 2.29
N LEU A 47 8.12 7.23 1.07
CA LEU A 47 7.31 7.50 -0.12
C LEU A 47 5.96 6.80 -0.02
N LEU A 48 5.91 5.52 0.42
CA LEU A 48 4.64 4.83 0.67
C LEU A 48 3.79 5.53 1.75
N ALA A 49 4.41 6.05 2.83
CA ALA A 49 3.68 6.78 3.86
C ALA A 49 3.04 8.07 3.34
N ILE A 50 3.71 8.78 2.42
CA ILE A 50 3.16 9.96 1.74
C ILE A 50 2.02 9.53 0.81
N LEU A 51 2.21 8.50 -0.02
CA LEU A 51 1.18 7.97 -0.92
C LEU A 51 -0.05 7.48 -0.15
N GLY A 52 0.16 6.86 1.01
CA GLY A 52 -0.90 6.44 1.94
C GLY A 52 -1.50 7.59 2.75
N MET A 53 -1.04 8.83 2.58
CA MET A 53 -1.51 10.01 3.33
C MET A 53 -1.31 9.90 4.86
N PHE A 54 -0.38 9.04 5.32
CA PHE A 54 -0.01 8.93 6.74
C PHE A 54 0.94 10.03 7.18
N ASP A 55 1.80 10.48 6.26
CA ASP A 55 2.70 11.61 6.48
C ASP A 55 2.16 12.88 5.81
N SER A 56 2.22 14.00 6.51
CA SER A 56 1.75 15.31 6.02
C SER A 56 2.86 16.37 5.97
N ALA A 57 4.05 16.08 6.50
CA ALA A 57 5.18 17.01 6.56
C ALA A 57 6.12 16.81 5.37
N TRP A 58 5.66 17.17 4.17
CA TRP A 58 6.39 17.11 2.91
C TRP A 58 6.07 18.34 2.05
N ALA A 59 6.91 18.62 1.06
CA ALA A 59 6.73 19.69 0.07
C ALA A 59 6.50 19.10 -1.32
N GLY A 60 6.02 19.92 -2.27
CA GLY A 60 5.68 19.54 -3.63
C GLY A 60 4.18 19.37 -3.86
N GLU A 61 3.81 18.72 -4.95
CA GLU A 61 2.40 18.49 -5.31
C GLU A 61 2.09 17.00 -5.42
N TYR A 62 1.01 16.58 -4.77
CA TYR A 62 0.46 15.23 -4.85
C TYR A 62 -1.00 15.28 -5.26
N TYR A 63 -1.33 14.61 -6.37
CA TYR A 63 -2.69 14.41 -6.83
C TYR A 63 -3.04 12.93 -6.75
N PHE A 64 -4.20 12.63 -6.19
CA PHE A 64 -4.77 11.29 -6.12
C PHE A 64 -6.22 11.33 -6.62
N LEU A 65 -6.54 10.55 -7.66
CA LEU A 65 -7.85 10.61 -8.34
C LEU A 65 -8.23 12.06 -8.71
N ASP A 66 -7.27 12.79 -9.26
CA ASP A 66 -7.35 14.22 -9.65
C ASP A 66 -7.63 15.20 -8.49
N GLN A 67 -7.65 14.74 -7.23
CA GLN A 67 -7.76 15.59 -6.07
C GLN A 67 -6.38 16.07 -5.60
N PRO A 68 -6.16 17.38 -5.36
CA PRO A 68 -4.88 17.94 -4.91
C PRO A 68 -4.66 17.67 -3.41
N VAL A 69 -4.11 16.50 -3.07
CA VAL A 69 -3.89 16.02 -1.69
C VAL A 69 -3.08 17.02 -0.86
N HIS A 70 -2.11 17.71 -1.49
CA HIS A 70 -1.28 18.74 -0.84
C HIS A 70 -2.09 19.95 -0.34
N LYS A 71 -3.30 20.18 -0.89
CA LYS A 71 -4.22 21.27 -0.47
C LYS A 71 -5.30 20.80 0.50
N LEU A 72 -5.42 19.49 0.75
CA LEU A 72 -6.45 18.94 1.63
C LEU A 72 -6.04 19.06 3.09
N ASP A 73 -7.03 19.30 3.95
CA ASP A 73 -6.87 19.18 5.39
C ASP A 73 -6.73 17.72 5.83
N ARG A 74 -6.32 17.52 7.08
CA ARG A 74 -6.10 16.18 7.65
C ARG A 74 -7.35 15.30 7.57
N LYS A 75 -8.54 15.85 7.82
CA LYS A 75 -9.79 15.09 7.83
C LYS A 75 -10.10 14.52 6.45
N LYS A 76 -10.00 15.34 5.41
CA LYS A 76 -10.23 14.93 4.02
C LYS A 76 -9.21 13.91 3.54
N ARG A 77 -7.92 14.04 3.93
CA ARG A 77 -6.89 13.02 3.64
C ARG A 77 -7.23 11.67 4.26
N ILE A 78 -7.68 11.65 5.53
CA ILE A 78 -8.11 10.43 6.22
C ILE A 78 -9.33 9.81 5.52
N GLU A 79 -10.29 10.60 5.07
CA GLU A 79 -11.47 10.13 4.33
C GLU A 79 -11.07 9.48 3.00
N LEU A 80 -10.16 10.10 2.24
CA LEU A 80 -9.62 9.52 1.00
C LEU A 80 -8.87 8.21 1.25
N ASN A 81 -7.99 8.19 2.26
CA ASN A 81 -7.25 6.99 2.64
C ASN A 81 -8.22 5.84 2.95
N LYS A 82 -9.16 6.04 3.89
CA LYS A 82 -10.12 5.01 4.32
C LYS A 82 -10.97 4.47 3.18
N ARG A 83 -11.30 5.31 2.21
CA ARG A 83 -12.22 4.95 1.13
C ARG A 83 -11.54 4.24 -0.03
N TYR A 84 -10.29 4.59 -0.33
CA TYR A 84 -9.66 4.21 -1.60
C TYR A 84 -8.34 3.47 -1.47
N ILE A 85 -7.73 3.44 -0.28
CA ILE A 85 -6.39 2.88 -0.09
C ILE A 85 -6.44 1.70 0.88
N GLY A 86 -5.94 0.54 0.42
CA GLY A 86 -5.58 -0.59 1.27
C GLY A 86 -4.08 -0.58 1.53
N PHE A 87 -3.67 -0.85 2.76
CA PHE A 87 -2.25 -0.90 3.12
C PHE A 87 -1.86 -2.26 3.67
N VAL A 88 -0.80 -2.85 3.11
CA VAL A 88 -0.19 -4.11 3.55
C VAL A 88 1.18 -3.79 4.11
N PHE A 89 1.33 -3.97 5.42
CA PHE A 89 2.56 -3.67 6.14
C PHE A 89 3.48 -4.90 6.21
N GLN A 90 4.77 -4.66 6.34
CA GLN A 90 5.79 -5.68 6.55
C GLN A 90 5.52 -6.54 7.80
N SER A 91 5.06 -5.94 8.91
CA SER A 91 4.81 -6.59 10.21
C SER A 91 3.34 -6.91 10.44
N TYR A 92 2.56 -7.16 9.39
CA TYR A 92 1.13 -7.52 9.38
C TYR A 92 0.19 -6.48 10.02
N HIS A 93 0.55 -5.94 11.19
CA HIS A 93 -0.23 -4.99 12.00
C HIS A 93 -1.68 -5.45 12.22
N LEU A 94 -1.88 -6.75 12.46
CA LEU A 94 -3.15 -7.26 12.92
C LEU A 94 -3.37 -6.86 14.38
N LEU A 95 -4.61 -6.66 14.77
CA LEU A 95 -4.97 -6.37 16.15
C LEU A 95 -5.10 -7.69 16.92
N ASP A 96 -4.16 -7.96 17.82
CA ASP A 96 -4.02 -9.27 18.51
C ASP A 96 -5.21 -9.62 19.41
N HIS A 97 -5.97 -8.62 19.87
CA HIS A 97 -7.17 -8.78 20.70
C HIS A 97 -8.46 -8.91 19.87
N MET A 98 -8.35 -8.92 18.55
CA MET A 98 -9.45 -9.12 17.58
C MET A 98 -9.26 -10.42 16.81
N THR A 99 -10.35 -11.12 16.55
CA THR A 99 -10.39 -12.27 15.67
C THR A 99 -10.04 -11.89 14.23
N VAL A 100 -9.80 -12.88 13.36
CA VAL A 100 -9.65 -12.66 11.90
C VAL A 100 -10.87 -11.91 11.36
N TYR A 101 -12.08 -12.35 11.71
CA TYR A 101 -13.32 -11.69 11.28
C TYR A 101 -13.33 -10.20 11.68
N GLU A 102 -13.04 -9.89 12.92
CA GLU A 102 -13.05 -8.52 13.46
C GLU A 102 -11.95 -7.66 12.83
N ASN A 103 -10.76 -8.22 12.56
CA ASN A 103 -9.70 -7.54 11.81
C ASN A 103 -10.15 -7.17 10.38
N LEU A 104 -10.95 -8.03 9.72
CA LEU A 104 -11.51 -7.76 8.39
C LEU A 104 -12.68 -6.78 8.43
N ASP A 105 -13.54 -6.81 9.47
CA ASP A 105 -14.66 -5.88 9.62
C ASP A 105 -14.20 -4.44 9.96
N LEU A 106 -13.04 -4.30 10.58
CA LEU A 106 -12.53 -3.02 11.07
C LEU A 106 -12.48 -1.91 10.00
N PRO A 107 -11.87 -2.11 8.80
CA PRO A 107 -11.89 -1.09 7.75
C PRO A 107 -13.29 -0.70 7.30
N LEU A 108 -14.22 -1.64 7.29
CA LEU A 108 -15.60 -1.43 6.89
C LEU A 108 -16.40 -0.68 7.96
N SER A 109 -16.05 -0.83 9.25
CA SER A 109 -16.72 -0.16 10.37
C SER A 109 -16.57 1.37 10.33
N TYR A 110 -15.60 1.88 9.59
CA TYR A 110 -15.37 3.31 9.37
C TYR A 110 -16.13 3.87 8.15
N GLN A 111 -16.82 3.01 7.41
CA GLN A 111 -17.63 3.39 6.25
C GLN A 111 -19.11 3.45 6.65
N ASP A 112 -19.90 4.21 5.91
CA ASP A 112 -21.34 4.29 6.11
C ASP A 112 -22.04 3.06 5.48
N LEU A 113 -21.80 1.87 6.08
CA LEU A 113 -22.31 0.59 5.63
C LEU A 113 -23.18 -0.04 6.71
N LYS A 114 -24.31 -0.64 6.31
CA LYS A 114 -25.14 -1.42 7.22
C LYS A 114 -24.40 -2.68 7.68
N LYS A 115 -24.72 -3.17 8.88
CA LYS A 115 -24.10 -4.37 9.44
C LYS A 115 -24.18 -5.58 8.52
N ALA A 116 -25.33 -5.79 7.87
CA ALA A 116 -25.51 -6.91 6.94
C ALA A 116 -24.60 -6.81 5.70
N GLU A 117 -24.38 -5.60 5.16
CA GLU A 117 -23.47 -5.36 4.04
C GLU A 117 -22.02 -5.66 4.43
N ARG A 118 -21.58 -5.19 5.60
CA ARG A 118 -20.23 -5.49 6.12
C ARG A 118 -20.03 -7.00 6.31
N GLN A 119 -21.03 -7.69 6.88
CA GLN A 119 -20.98 -9.14 7.07
C GLN A 119 -20.84 -9.88 5.74
N SER A 120 -21.56 -9.47 4.69
CA SER A 120 -21.43 -10.03 3.35
C SER A 120 -20.03 -9.81 2.79
N MET A 121 -19.53 -8.58 2.84
CA MET A 121 -18.19 -8.25 2.32
C MET A 121 -17.09 -9.03 3.04
N VAL A 122 -17.19 -9.19 4.34
CA VAL A 122 -16.22 -10.01 5.11
C VAL A 122 -16.33 -11.48 4.71
N ALA A 123 -17.55 -12.03 4.56
CA ALA A 123 -17.75 -13.41 4.16
C ALA A 123 -17.17 -13.68 2.77
N ASP A 124 -17.41 -12.79 1.80
CA ASP A 124 -16.87 -12.88 0.44
C ASP A 124 -15.34 -12.91 0.41
N VAL A 125 -14.70 -12.04 1.22
CA VAL A 125 -13.23 -12.02 1.32
C VAL A 125 -12.70 -13.25 2.03
N LEU A 126 -13.33 -13.72 3.10
CA LEU A 126 -12.94 -14.96 3.78
C LEU A 126 -12.96 -16.16 2.82
N ASP A 127 -13.99 -16.26 1.97
CA ASP A 127 -14.12 -17.32 0.96
C ASP A 127 -13.06 -17.16 -0.14
N ARG A 128 -12.96 -15.98 -0.74
CA ARG A 128 -11.98 -15.65 -1.79
C ARG A 128 -10.54 -15.98 -1.38
N PHE A 129 -10.19 -15.73 -0.12
CA PHE A 129 -8.87 -15.99 0.46
C PHE A 129 -8.74 -17.39 1.07
N ARG A 130 -9.80 -18.20 1.03
CA ARG A 130 -9.85 -19.58 1.59
C ARG A 130 -9.49 -19.63 3.08
N ILE A 131 -9.94 -18.64 3.84
CA ILE A 131 -9.68 -18.51 5.28
C ILE A 131 -10.96 -18.55 6.14
N VAL A 132 -12.09 -19.01 5.58
CA VAL A 132 -13.37 -19.14 6.30
C VAL A 132 -13.22 -19.91 7.63
N GLY A 133 -12.49 -21.04 7.61
CA GLY A 133 -12.24 -21.86 8.80
C GLY A 133 -11.36 -21.21 9.86
N LYS A 134 -10.85 -20.00 9.62
CA LYS A 134 -9.97 -19.26 10.54
C LYS A 134 -10.63 -17.99 11.10
N LYS A 135 -11.88 -17.70 10.72
CA LYS A 135 -12.56 -16.44 11.01
C LYS A 135 -12.62 -16.09 12.51
N ASP A 136 -12.73 -17.13 13.36
CA ASP A 136 -12.87 -16.98 14.81
C ASP A 136 -11.52 -17.09 15.56
N LEU A 137 -10.41 -17.31 14.83
CA LEU A 137 -9.06 -17.38 15.42
C LEU A 137 -8.48 -15.97 15.63
N PHE A 138 -7.62 -15.86 16.63
CA PHE A 138 -6.83 -14.67 16.88
C PHE A 138 -5.49 -14.70 16.13
N PRO A 139 -4.84 -13.56 15.86
CA PRO A 139 -3.57 -13.50 15.13
C PRO A 139 -2.48 -14.40 15.70
N ASN A 140 -2.36 -14.50 17.02
CA ASN A 140 -1.36 -15.36 17.70
C ASN A 140 -1.58 -16.88 17.50
N GLN A 141 -2.74 -17.29 16.97
CA GLN A 141 -3.06 -18.68 16.62
C GLN A 141 -2.76 -19.01 15.14
N LEU A 142 -2.22 -18.04 14.39
CA LEU A 142 -1.93 -18.14 12.97
C LEU A 142 -0.42 -18.19 12.72
N SER A 143 0.00 -18.96 11.70
CA SER A 143 1.37 -18.86 11.19
C SER A 143 1.63 -17.50 10.54
N GLY A 144 2.90 -17.08 10.41
CA GLY A 144 3.25 -15.81 9.77
C GLY A 144 2.65 -15.63 8.37
N GLY A 145 2.68 -16.68 7.52
CA GLY A 145 2.02 -16.63 6.20
C GLY A 145 0.51 -16.47 6.28
N GLN A 146 -0.14 -17.08 7.28
CA GLN A 146 -1.56 -16.90 7.49
C GLN A 146 -1.90 -15.50 8.00
N GLN A 147 -1.07 -14.94 8.88
CA GLN A 147 -1.21 -13.55 9.32
C GLN A 147 -1.07 -12.57 8.17
N GLN A 148 -0.08 -12.78 7.28
CA GLN A 148 0.08 -11.95 6.09
C GLN A 148 -1.12 -12.06 5.14
N LEU A 149 -1.64 -13.28 4.95
CA LEU A 149 -2.84 -13.48 4.14
C LEU A 149 -4.05 -12.72 4.70
N VAL A 150 -4.23 -12.73 6.02
CA VAL A 150 -5.27 -11.93 6.70
C VAL A 150 -5.00 -10.43 6.55
N ALA A 151 -3.74 -9.98 6.64
CA ALA A 151 -3.38 -8.58 6.44
C ALA A 151 -3.70 -8.10 5.01
N VAL A 152 -3.41 -8.93 3.99
CA VAL A 152 -3.81 -8.63 2.61
C VAL A 152 -5.34 -8.64 2.46
N ALA A 153 -6.03 -9.64 3.03
CA ALA A 153 -7.49 -9.72 3.03
C ALA A 153 -8.12 -8.47 3.66
N ARG A 154 -7.57 -7.98 4.79
CA ARG A 154 -8.00 -6.73 5.43
C ARG A 154 -7.77 -5.51 4.55
N ALA A 155 -6.68 -5.47 3.80
CA ALA A 155 -6.39 -4.35 2.91
C ALA A 155 -7.37 -4.27 1.74
N VAL A 156 -7.92 -5.40 1.27
CA VAL A 156 -8.80 -5.46 0.09
C VAL A 156 -10.29 -5.51 0.40
N VAL A 157 -10.68 -5.79 1.66
CA VAL A 157 -12.09 -6.00 2.04
C VAL A 157 -13.00 -4.81 1.69
N ALA A 158 -12.45 -3.60 1.70
CA ALA A 158 -13.15 -2.36 1.35
C ALA A 158 -13.14 -2.04 -0.15
N ASN A 159 -12.69 -2.96 -1.01
CA ASN A 159 -12.54 -2.77 -2.46
C ASN A 159 -11.75 -1.48 -2.82
N PRO A 160 -10.51 -1.33 -2.33
CA PRO A 160 -9.73 -0.14 -2.54
C PRO A 160 -9.36 0.04 -4.03
N LYS A 161 -9.17 1.29 -4.45
CA LYS A 161 -8.63 1.64 -5.77
C LYS A 161 -7.11 1.44 -5.85
N LEU A 162 -6.43 1.55 -4.72
CA LEU A 162 -4.99 1.47 -4.57
C LEU A 162 -4.61 0.55 -3.42
N ILE A 163 -3.71 -0.38 -3.67
CA ILE A 163 -3.02 -1.15 -2.64
C ILE A 163 -1.58 -0.64 -2.55
N LEU A 164 -1.17 -0.27 -1.33
CA LEU A 164 0.21 0.04 -0.99
C LEU A 164 0.78 -1.11 -0.16
N ALA A 165 1.90 -1.69 -0.58
CA ALA A 165 2.50 -2.83 0.10
C ALA A 165 3.97 -2.55 0.43
N ASP A 166 4.31 -2.57 1.72
CA ASP A 166 5.68 -2.38 2.19
C ASP A 166 6.28 -3.74 2.54
N GLU A 167 7.22 -4.22 1.70
CA GLU A 167 7.92 -5.51 1.84
C GLU A 167 6.99 -6.69 2.17
N PRO A 168 5.94 -6.95 1.37
CA PRO A 168 4.82 -7.80 1.77
C PRO A 168 5.17 -9.27 1.97
N THR A 169 6.38 -9.70 1.64
CA THR A 169 6.81 -11.11 1.70
C THR A 169 8.09 -11.35 2.48
N VAL A 170 8.72 -10.31 3.04
CA VAL A 170 10.05 -10.41 3.64
C VAL A 170 10.10 -11.38 4.83
N ASN A 171 9.02 -11.52 5.58
CA ASN A 171 8.92 -12.40 6.75
C ASN A 171 8.32 -13.78 6.40
N LEU A 172 8.25 -14.15 5.12
CA LEU A 172 7.62 -15.37 4.65
C LEU A 172 8.61 -16.35 4.03
N HIS A 173 8.36 -17.65 4.18
CA HIS A 173 9.04 -18.65 3.37
C HIS A 173 8.70 -18.46 1.88
N SER A 174 9.63 -18.84 1.00
CA SER A 174 9.55 -18.59 -0.44
C SER A 174 8.24 -19.06 -1.10
N ALA A 175 7.67 -20.18 -0.65
CA ALA A 175 6.40 -20.70 -1.17
C ALA A 175 5.23 -19.77 -0.79
N GLN A 176 5.15 -19.35 0.47
CA GLN A 176 4.12 -18.43 0.97
C GLN A 176 4.26 -17.04 0.34
N GLY A 177 5.51 -16.57 0.18
CA GLY A 177 5.79 -15.30 -0.52
C GLY A 177 5.24 -15.32 -1.95
N ARG A 178 5.45 -16.41 -2.71
CA ARG A 178 4.87 -16.57 -4.04
C ARG A 178 3.35 -16.53 -4.03
N GLU A 179 2.70 -17.21 -3.09
CA GLU A 179 1.23 -17.18 -2.97
C GLU A 179 0.69 -15.76 -2.79
N ILE A 180 1.34 -14.93 -1.97
CA ILE A 180 0.99 -13.51 -1.79
C ILE A 180 1.21 -12.71 -3.08
N MET A 181 2.33 -12.92 -3.79
CA MET A 181 2.60 -12.20 -5.03
C MET A 181 1.63 -12.59 -6.16
N GLU A 182 1.29 -13.88 -6.28
CA GLU A 182 0.24 -14.36 -7.19
C GLU A 182 -1.13 -13.77 -6.86
N LEU A 183 -1.42 -13.59 -5.57
CA LEU A 183 -2.63 -12.92 -5.14
C LEU A 183 -2.64 -11.45 -5.56
N PHE A 184 -1.54 -10.73 -5.38
CA PHE A 184 -1.42 -9.34 -5.85
C PHE A 184 -1.59 -9.26 -7.37
N LYS A 185 -0.98 -10.20 -8.11
CA LYS A 185 -1.13 -10.24 -9.57
C LYS A 185 -2.60 -10.40 -9.97
N ARG A 186 -3.35 -11.32 -9.33
CA ARG A 186 -4.79 -11.48 -9.60
C ARG A 186 -5.59 -10.23 -9.28
N LEU A 187 -5.32 -9.57 -8.13
CA LEU A 187 -5.98 -8.31 -7.76
C LEU A 187 -5.71 -7.20 -8.78
N ASN A 188 -4.49 -7.16 -9.33
CA ASN A 188 -4.12 -6.21 -10.36
C ASN A 188 -4.81 -6.52 -11.70
N ASP A 189 -4.87 -7.80 -12.10
CA ASP A 189 -5.57 -8.24 -13.31
C ASP A 189 -7.08 -7.94 -13.25
N GLU A 190 -7.65 -7.84 -12.05
CA GLU A 190 -9.03 -7.39 -11.79
C GLU A 190 -9.17 -5.85 -11.78
N GLY A 191 -8.09 -5.11 -12.03
CA GLY A 191 -8.08 -3.65 -12.18
C GLY A 191 -7.63 -2.86 -10.95
N THR A 192 -7.24 -3.51 -9.84
CA THR A 192 -6.72 -2.81 -8.67
C THR A 192 -5.32 -2.27 -8.98
N THR A 193 -5.07 -0.98 -8.71
CA THR A 193 -3.72 -0.40 -8.79
C THR A 193 -2.90 -0.84 -7.60
N ILE A 194 -1.65 -1.25 -7.84
CA ILE A 194 -0.75 -1.72 -6.78
C ILE A 194 0.57 -0.97 -6.84
N ILE A 195 1.04 -0.50 -5.69
CA ILE A 195 2.41 -0.01 -5.51
C ILE A 195 3.03 -0.83 -4.39
N GLN A 196 4.03 -1.62 -4.71
CA GLN A 196 4.82 -2.34 -3.71
C GLN A 196 6.21 -1.73 -3.57
N VAL A 197 6.73 -1.78 -2.36
CA VAL A 197 8.15 -1.60 -2.07
C VAL A 197 8.76 -2.97 -1.84
N THR A 198 9.87 -3.26 -2.48
CA THR A 198 10.62 -4.50 -2.27
C THR A 198 12.11 -4.35 -2.62
N HIS A 199 12.95 -5.15 -1.98
CA HIS A 199 14.35 -5.32 -2.35
C HIS A 199 14.58 -6.60 -3.17
N SER A 200 13.55 -7.42 -3.35
CA SER A 200 13.61 -8.67 -4.12
C SER A 200 13.30 -8.42 -5.61
N GLU A 201 14.24 -8.71 -6.48
CA GLU A 201 14.05 -8.65 -7.94
C GLU A 201 12.91 -9.57 -8.40
N THR A 202 12.81 -10.77 -7.81
CA THR A 202 11.73 -11.72 -8.10
C THR A 202 10.37 -11.13 -7.78
N ASN A 203 10.21 -10.45 -6.63
CA ASN A 203 8.95 -9.80 -6.29
C ASN A 203 8.69 -8.58 -7.17
N ALA A 204 9.74 -7.82 -7.50
CA ALA A 204 9.62 -6.66 -8.38
C ALA A 204 9.14 -7.03 -9.78
N SER A 205 9.49 -8.23 -10.29
CA SER A 205 9.08 -8.70 -11.61
C SER A 205 7.58 -9.01 -11.76
N TYR A 206 6.82 -9.05 -10.67
CA TYR A 206 5.35 -9.11 -10.73
C TYR A 206 4.73 -7.77 -11.17
N GLY A 207 5.44 -6.66 -10.97
CA GLY A 207 4.99 -5.34 -11.42
C GLY A 207 5.17 -5.12 -12.92
N ASN A 208 4.32 -4.27 -13.49
CA ASN A 208 4.42 -3.86 -14.89
C ASN A 208 5.59 -2.88 -15.11
N ARG A 209 6.01 -2.18 -14.05
CA ARG A 209 7.09 -1.19 -14.07
C ARG A 209 7.86 -1.22 -12.75
N VAL A 210 9.17 -1.09 -12.87
CA VAL A 210 10.07 -0.93 -11.72
C VAL A 210 10.56 0.52 -11.68
N VAL A 211 10.43 1.13 -10.51
CA VAL A 211 10.98 2.44 -10.17
C VAL A 211 12.11 2.24 -9.17
N GLU A 212 13.29 2.74 -9.47
CA GLU A 212 14.47 2.59 -8.62
C GLU A 212 14.73 3.88 -7.84
N LEU A 213 14.76 3.77 -6.50
CA LEU A 213 15.06 4.84 -5.58
C LEU A 213 16.49 4.68 -5.02
N SER A 214 17.29 5.75 -5.06
CA SER A 214 18.60 5.82 -4.39
C SER A 214 18.78 7.18 -3.77
N ASP A 215 19.19 7.22 -2.49
CA ASP A 215 19.46 8.44 -1.72
C ASP A 215 18.35 9.51 -1.82
N GLY A 216 17.11 9.04 -1.87
CA GLY A 216 15.92 9.89 -1.99
C GLY A 216 15.59 10.38 -3.40
N TRP A 217 16.32 9.95 -4.42
CA TRP A 217 16.05 10.27 -5.83
C TRP A 217 15.46 9.08 -6.59
N VAL A 218 14.60 9.37 -7.57
CA VAL A 218 14.25 8.37 -8.60
C VAL A 218 15.39 8.35 -9.62
N VAL A 219 16.10 7.23 -9.71
CA VAL A 219 17.25 7.06 -10.60
C VAL A 219 16.92 6.29 -11.88
N LYS A 220 15.80 5.52 -11.88
CA LYS A 220 15.35 4.74 -13.03
C LYS A 220 13.83 4.53 -12.98
N GLY A 221 13.20 4.42 -14.14
CA GLY A 221 11.78 4.07 -14.24
C GLY A 221 10.83 5.27 -14.25
N GLU A 222 11.30 6.48 -14.56
CA GLU A 222 10.41 7.60 -14.87
C GLU A 222 9.47 7.23 -16.02
N ALA A 223 8.18 7.59 -15.89
CA ALA A 223 7.29 7.58 -17.03
C ALA A 223 7.90 8.46 -18.12
N ALA A 224 7.94 7.97 -19.36
CA ALA A 224 8.35 8.78 -20.50
C ALA A 224 7.70 10.16 -20.37
N ARG A 225 8.51 11.22 -20.42
CA ARG A 225 8.05 12.59 -20.49
C ARG A 225 6.97 12.63 -21.56
N ALA A 226 5.76 13.04 -21.22
CA ALA A 226 4.78 13.40 -22.21
C ALA A 226 5.46 14.49 -23.06
N GLU A 227 5.76 14.17 -24.31
CA GLU A 227 6.22 15.13 -25.28
C GLU A 227 5.22 16.28 -25.29
N ALA A 228 5.69 17.45 -24.90
CA ALA A 228 4.96 18.69 -25.09
C ALA A 228 4.81 18.89 -26.60
N SER A 229 3.59 18.74 -27.08
CA SER A 229 3.14 19.21 -28.40
C SER A 229 2.29 20.45 -28.19
#